data_18c71c05bc0b578d1b045980ba5b9853
#
_entry.id   18c71c05bc0b578d1b045980ba5b9853
#
_cell.length_a   1.000
_cell.length_b   1.000
_cell.length_c   1.000
_cell.angle_alpha   90.00
_cell.angle_beta   90.00
_cell.angle_gamma   90.00
#
_symmetry.space_group_name_H-M   'P 1'
#
loop_
_entity.id
_entity.type
_entity.pdbx_description
1 polymer ?
#
loop_
_entity_poly.entity_id
_entity_poly.type
_entity_poly.pdbx_seq_one_letter_code
_entity_poly.pdbx_strand_id
1 'polypeptide(L)'
;MGVLLVGGTAFRVWQVARIDDRDKADVVVVLGAAQYAGKPSKVLEARLRKAKLLFDQGVSEYVVTGGGRREGDRYTEAQAGKNWLVRQGVPADRVIEVGQGNDTLGTLRAVADEVKKRGWKTAVIVSDPWHSLRARTMASDAGLDAWTSPTHSGPIVQTRETQAKYILRETAALLYYRATKAGADRIAIDQEVG
;
A
#
# COMPACT_ATOMS: atom_id res chain seq x y z
N MET A 1 -4.58 -27.36 -14.79
CA MET A 1 -3.86 -26.84 -13.62
C MET A 1 -3.80 -25.31 -13.59
N GLY A 2 -3.50 -24.61 -14.68
CA GLY A 2 -3.42 -23.15 -14.72
C GLY A 2 -4.71 -22.41 -14.32
N VAL A 3 -5.88 -22.87 -14.74
CA VAL A 3 -7.18 -22.26 -14.39
C VAL A 3 -7.45 -22.30 -12.89
N LEU A 4 -7.12 -23.40 -12.21
CA LEU A 4 -7.28 -23.51 -10.76
C LEU A 4 -6.33 -22.58 -10.00
N LEU A 5 -5.10 -22.38 -10.48
CA LEU A 5 -4.14 -21.46 -9.90
C LEU A 5 -4.62 -20.01 -10.01
N VAL A 6 -5.06 -19.60 -11.19
CA VAL A 6 -5.58 -18.25 -11.45
C VAL A 6 -6.86 -18.01 -10.64
N GLY A 7 -7.83 -18.92 -10.72
CA GLY A 7 -9.10 -18.80 -10.00
C GLY A 7 -8.92 -18.78 -8.47
N GLY A 8 -8.07 -19.67 -7.94
CA GLY A 8 -7.75 -19.70 -6.52
C GLY A 8 -7.03 -18.42 -6.05
N THR A 9 -6.12 -17.87 -6.88
CA THR A 9 -5.46 -16.60 -6.56
C THR A 9 -6.43 -15.43 -6.59
N ALA A 10 -7.32 -15.35 -7.61
CA ALA A 10 -8.35 -14.31 -7.68
C ALA A 10 -9.31 -14.36 -6.49
N PHE A 11 -9.72 -15.57 -6.08
CA PHE A 11 -10.53 -15.76 -4.88
C PHE A 11 -9.80 -15.27 -3.61
N ARG A 12 -8.50 -15.56 -3.47
CA ARG A 12 -7.69 -15.06 -2.34
C ARG A 12 -7.54 -13.55 -2.36
N VAL A 13 -7.35 -12.92 -3.54
CA VAL A 13 -7.35 -11.45 -3.69
C VAL A 13 -8.68 -10.89 -3.19
N TRP A 14 -9.79 -11.44 -3.64
CA TRP A 14 -11.13 -11.05 -3.22
C TRP A 14 -11.37 -11.24 -1.72
N GLN A 15 -10.93 -12.36 -1.14
CA GLN A 15 -11.07 -12.66 0.28
C GLN A 15 -10.28 -11.68 1.15
N VAL A 16 -8.98 -11.50 0.86
CA VAL A 16 -8.11 -10.62 1.64
C VAL A 16 -8.53 -9.16 1.53
N ALA A 17 -9.07 -8.74 0.38
CA ALA A 17 -9.61 -7.39 0.20
C ALA A 17 -10.74 -7.02 1.18
N ARG A 18 -11.38 -8.01 1.83
CA ARG A 18 -12.46 -7.82 2.80
C ARG A 18 -12.03 -7.92 4.26
N ILE A 19 -10.79 -8.31 4.50
CA ILE A 19 -10.24 -8.39 5.85
C ILE A 19 -9.74 -7.01 6.25
N ASP A 20 -10.31 -6.45 7.29
CA ASP A 20 -9.90 -5.19 7.92
C ASP A 20 -9.32 -5.53 9.31
N ASP A 21 -8.04 -5.93 9.30
CA ASP A 21 -7.33 -6.33 10.51
C ASP A 21 -6.77 -5.08 11.21
N ARG A 22 -7.15 -4.91 12.47
CA ARG A 22 -6.80 -3.76 13.31
C ARG A 22 -6.06 -4.17 14.59
N ASP A 23 -5.44 -5.34 14.57
CA ASP A 23 -4.59 -5.77 15.68
C ASP A 23 -3.44 -4.78 15.86
N LYS A 24 -2.94 -4.67 17.09
CA LYS A 24 -1.83 -3.75 17.41
C LYS A 24 -0.56 -4.15 16.68
N ALA A 25 0.09 -3.15 16.09
CA ALA A 25 1.36 -3.28 15.38
C ALA A 25 2.37 -2.23 15.86
N ASP A 26 3.64 -2.45 15.57
CA ASP A 26 4.68 -1.45 15.79
C ASP A 26 4.44 -0.21 14.91
N VAL A 27 3.93 -0.42 13.69
CA VAL A 27 3.74 0.66 12.73
C VAL A 27 2.56 0.44 11.79
N VAL A 28 1.85 1.52 11.43
CA VAL A 28 0.93 1.56 10.29
C VAL A 28 1.71 2.04 9.06
N VAL A 29 1.71 1.26 7.99
CA VAL A 29 2.40 1.58 6.73
C VAL A 29 1.39 1.97 5.65
N VAL A 30 1.48 3.19 5.14
CA VAL A 30 0.67 3.67 4.02
C VAL A 30 1.46 3.54 2.73
N LEU A 31 0.97 2.74 1.80
CA LEU A 31 1.56 2.67 0.46
C LEU A 31 1.16 3.88 -0.37
N GLY A 32 2.12 4.43 -1.09
CA GLY A 32 1.93 5.51 -2.03
C GLY A 32 0.95 5.17 -3.16
N ALA A 33 0.43 6.18 -3.82
CA ALA A 33 -0.35 6.07 -5.04
C ALA A 33 0.12 7.18 -5.99
N ALA A 34 -0.57 8.31 -6.03
CA ALA A 34 -0.11 9.46 -6.79
C ALA A 34 -0.22 10.74 -5.95
N GLN A 35 0.61 11.71 -6.30
CA GLN A 35 0.53 13.07 -5.74
C GLN A 35 0.67 14.09 -6.87
N TYR A 36 0.16 15.29 -6.68
CA TYR A 36 0.22 16.41 -7.63
C TYR A 36 0.68 17.65 -6.89
N ALA A 37 1.89 18.11 -7.16
CA ALA A 37 2.50 19.28 -6.52
C ALA A 37 2.42 19.22 -4.96
N GLY A 38 2.67 18.07 -4.37
CA GLY A 38 2.62 17.84 -2.92
C GLY A 38 1.23 17.61 -2.32
N LYS A 39 0.18 17.54 -3.18
CA LYS A 39 -1.18 17.16 -2.77
C LYS A 39 -1.43 15.69 -3.09
N PRO A 40 -1.87 14.87 -2.14
CA PRO A 40 -2.26 13.50 -2.40
C PRO A 40 -3.39 13.41 -3.42
N SER A 41 -3.34 12.43 -4.33
CA SER A 41 -4.48 12.05 -5.15
C SER A 41 -5.64 11.56 -4.29
N LYS A 42 -6.84 11.46 -4.84
CA LYS A 42 -8.01 10.91 -4.12
C LYS A 42 -7.78 9.48 -3.60
N VAL A 43 -6.98 8.68 -4.33
CA VAL A 43 -6.61 7.32 -3.91
C VAL A 43 -5.68 7.38 -2.70
N LEU A 44 -4.59 8.16 -2.79
CA LEU A 44 -3.65 8.30 -1.67
C LEU A 44 -4.34 8.92 -0.44
N GLU A 45 -5.20 9.91 -0.64
CA GLU A 45 -5.96 10.53 0.46
C GLU A 45 -6.86 9.52 1.18
N ALA A 46 -7.53 8.62 0.45
CA ALA A 46 -8.35 7.57 1.05
C ALA A 46 -7.51 6.63 1.94
N ARG A 47 -6.30 6.26 1.50
CA ARG A 47 -5.35 5.47 2.29
C ARG A 47 -4.89 6.23 3.53
N LEU A 48 -4.55 7.51 3.39
CA LEU A 48 -4.12 8.36 4.51
C LEU A 48 -5.22 8.54 5.55
N ARG A 49 -6.48 8.72 5.15
CA ARG A 49 -7.64 8.75 6.06
C ARG A 49 -7.78 7.45 6.84
N LYS A 50 -7.57 6.31 6.19
CA LYS A 50 -7.59 5.00 6.85
C LYS A 50 -6.45 4.88 7.86
N ALA A 51 -5.24 5.27 7.51
CA ALA A 51 -4.09 5.26 8.42
C ALA A 51 -4.29 6.18 9.62
N LYS A 52 -4.84 7.38 9.40
CA LYS A 52 -5.22 8.30 10.48
C LYS A 52 -6.21 7.65 11.44
N LEU A 53 -7.23 6.97 10.91
CA LEU A 53 -8.20 6.25 11.73
C LEU A 53 -7.53 5.18 12.60
N LEU A 54 -6.61 4.37 12.02
CA LEU A 54 -5.89 3.34 12.75
C LEU A 54 -4.98 3.94 13.84
N PHE A 55 -4.31 5.06 13.54
CA PHE A 55 -3.52 5.81 14.52
C PHE A 55 -4.39 6.30 15.68
N ASP A 56 -5.54 6.93 15.39
CA ASP A 56 -6.47 7.43 16.41
C ASP A 56 -7.08 6.32 17.27
N GLN A 57 -7.24 5.13 16.72
CA GLN A 57 -7.68 3.94 17.43
C GLN A 57 -6.57 3.26 18.25
N GLY A 58 -5.33 3.76 18.20
CA GLY A 58 -4.21 3.20 18.93
C GLY A 58 -3.72 1.84 18.41
N VAL A 59 -3.98 1.54 17.13
CA VAL A 59 -3.43 0.33 16.47
C VAL A 59 -1.91 0.42 16.42
N SER A 60 -1.36 1.62 16.21
CA SER A 60 0.06 1.90 16.35
C SER A 60 0.28 3.35 16.77
N GLU A 61 1.41 3.61 17.43
CA GLU A 61 1.87 4.96 17.77
C GLU A 61 2.61 5.66 16.62
N TYR A 62 2.93 4.92 15.55
CA TYR A 62 3.71 5.42 14.43
C TYR A 62 3.03 5.11 13.09
N VAL A 63 3.20 6.04 12.16
CA VAL A 63 2.76 5.87 10.76
C VAL A 63 3.97 6.06 9.84
N VAL A 64 4.23 5.09 8.97
CA VAL A 64 5.17 5.22 7.86
C VAL A 64 4.39 5.54 6.60
N THR A 65 4.79 6.60 5.90
CA THR A 65 4.32 6.91 4.55
C THR A 65 5.40 6.48 3.56
N GLY A 66 5.08 5.53 2.69
CA GLY A 66 5.98 4.99 1.68
C GLY A 66 5.60 5.45 0.28
N GLY A 67 6.60 5.67 -0.58
CA GLY A 67 6.43 5.98 -1.99
C GLY A 67 7.41 7.03 -2.51
N GLY A 68 7.98 6.73 -3.67
CA GLY A 68 8.94 7.59 -4.34
C GLY A 68 8.32 8.79 -5.03
N ARG A 69 8.99 9.28 -6.06
CA ARG A 69 8.50 10.38 -6.92
C ARG A 69 8.60 9.98 -8.38
N ARG A 70 7.72 10.52 -9.19
CA ARG A 70 7.86 10.44 -10.66
C ARG A 70 8.96 11.41 -11.11
N GLU A 71 9.54 11.12 -12.25
CA GLU A 71 10.50 12.03 -12.89
C GLU A 71 9.84 13.41 -13.11
N GLY A 72 10.56 14.47 -12.75
CA GLY A 72 10.04 15.86 -12.80
C GLY A 72 9.24 16.30 -11.57
N ASP A 73 8.81 15.41 -10.70
CA ASP A 73 8.09 15.78 -9.49
C ASP A 73 9.02 16.40 -8.44
N ARG A 74 8.55 17.46 -7.78
CA ARG A 74 9.25 18.08 -6.64
C ARG A 74 9.11 17.30 -5.35
N TYR A 75 7.97 16.63 -5.16
CA TYR A 75 7.62 15.92 -3.92
C TYR A 75 7.54 14.42 -4.16
N THR A 76 7.90 13.62 -3.14
CA THR A 76 7.59 12.21 -3.10
C THR A 76 6.15 11.98 -2.67
N GLU A 77 5.58 10.82 -2.99
CA GLU A 77 4.29 10.40 -2.46
C GLU A 77 4.33 10.27 -0.92
N ALA A 78 5.44 9.77 -0.39
CA ALA A 78 5.71 9.69 1.05
C ALA A 78 5.66 11.06 1.71
N GLN A 79 6.34 12.08 1.14
CA GLN A 79 6.34 13.44 1.67
C GLN A 79 4.95 14.08 1.62
N ALA A 80 4.23 13.92 0.50
CA ALA A 80 2.86 14.40 0.38
C ALA A 80 1.95 13.77 1.43
N GLY A 81 2.11 12.45 1.67
CA GLY A 81 1.40 11.71 2.71
C GLY A 81 1.71 12.20 4.11
N LYS A 82 2.99 12.34 4.46
CA LYS A 82 3.42 12.90 5.76
C LYS A 82 2.81 14.28 5.99
N ASN A 83 2.95 15.18 5.03
CA ASN A 83 2.44 16.54 5.14
C ASN A 83 0.91 16.55 5.34
N TRP A 84 0.21 15.62 4.70
CA TRP A 84 -1.24 15.49 4.87
C TRP A 84 -1.59 15.01 6.27
N LEU A 85 -0.95 13.94 6.79
CA LEU A 85 -1.21 13.40 8.12
C LEU A 85 -0.93 14.42 9.22
N VAL A 86 0.17 15.17 9.12
CA VAL A 86 0.52 16.22 10.06
C VAL A 86 -0.54 17.33 10.06
N ARG A 87 -1.02 17.75 8.89
CA ARG A 87 -2.14 18.71 8.81
C ARG A 87 -3.45 18.18 9.40
N GLN A 88 -3.64 16.85 9.44
CA GLN A 88 -4.78 16.20 10.09
C GLN A 88 -4.57 15.94 11.59
N GLY A 89 -3.49 16.46 12.17
CA GLY A 89 -3.24 16.40 13.62
C GLY A 89 -2.43 15.19 14.10
N VAL A 90 -1.83 14.40 13.22
CA VAL A 90 -0.85 13.40 13.65
C VAL A 90 0.47 14.11 13.96
N PRO A 91 1.08 13.92 15.17
CA PRO A 91 2.34 14.55 15.52
C PRO A 91 3.43 14.25 14.50
N ALA A 92 4.22 15.25 14.12
CA ALA A 92 5.21 15.14 13.03
C ALA A 92 6.32 14.11 13.33
N ASP A 93 6.66 13.92 14.60
CA ASP A 93 7.62 12.93 15.10
C ASP A 93 7.07 11.50 15.09
N ARG A 94 5.76 11.34 14.95
CA ARG A 94 5.07 10.05 14.80
C ARG A 94 4.88 9.63 13.35
N VAL A 95 5.20 10.50 12.37
CA VAL A 95 5.10 10.19 10.95
C VAL A 95 6.49 10.09 10.32
N ILE A 96 6.82 8.89 9.86
CA ILE A 96 8.09 8.56 9.23
C ILE A 96 7.90 8.56 7.71
N GLU A 97 8.74 9.30 7.02
CA GLU A 97 8.76 9.38 5.56
C GLU A 97 9.77 8.39 4.99
N VAL A 98 9.33 7.51 4.07
CA VAL A 98 10.20 6.62 3.29
C VAL A 98 9.98 6.89 1.82
N GLY A 99 10.74 7.85 1.29
CA GLY A 99 10.62 8.35 -0.09
C GLY A 99 11.38 7.53 -1.13
N GLN A 100 11.86 6.32 -0.79
CA GLN A 100 12.56 5.43 -1.70
C GLN A 100 11.60 4.42 -2.34
N GLY A 101 12.04 3.89 -3.52
CA GLY A 101 11.29 2.92 -4.30
C GLY A 101 10.45 3.57 -5.39
N ASN A 102 10.61 3.05 -6.62
CA ASN A 102 9.87 3.51 -7.80
C ASN A 102 8.69 2.57 -8.13
N ASP A 103 8.50 1.52 -7.34
CA ASP A 103 7.41 0.56 -7.43
C ASP A 103 7.04 0.04 -6.03
N THR A 104 6.00 -0.75 -5.92
CA THR A 104 5.52 -1.31 -4.65
C THR A 104 6.58 -2.15 -3.95
N LEU A 105 7.34 -2.97 -4.70
CA LEU A 105 8.35 -3.85 -4.12
C LEU A 105 9.53 -3.05 -3.55
N GLY A 106 10.05 -2.09 -4.31
CA GLY A 106 11.12 -1.21 -3.87
C GLY A 106 10.72 -0.39 -2.64
N THR A 107 9.50 0.15 -2.64
CA THR A 107 8.94 0.88 -1.50
C THR A 107 8.86 -0.01 -0.26
N LEU A 108 8.31 -1.22 -0.37
CA LEU A 108 8.18 -2.12 0.78
C LEU A 108 9.52 -2.61 1.32
N ARG A 109 10.52 -2.82 0.46
CA ARG A 109 11.89 -3.12 0.90
C ARG A 109 12.48 -1.96 1.71
N ALA A 110 12.37 -0.73 1.21
CA ALA A 110 12.86 0.45 1.91
C ALA A 110 12.11 0.67 3.26
N VAL A 111 10.80 0.43 3.29
CA VAL A 111 10.00 0.47 4.52
C VAL A 111 10.46 -0.63 5.49
N ALA A 112 10.68 -1.85 5.01
CA ALA A 112 11.15 -2.94 5.87
C ALA A 112 12.52 -2.64 6.50
N ASP A 113 13.43 -2.03 5.74
CA ASP A 113 14.73 -1.60 6.25
C ASP A 113 14.59 -0.52 7.34
N GLU A 114 13.69 0.44 7.15
CA GLU A 114 13.42 1.50 8.15
C GLU A 114 12.77 0.93 9.42
N VAL A 115 11.81 0.01 9.27
CA VAL A 115 11.15 -0.69 10.38
C VAL A 115 12.18 -1.50 11.21
N LYS A 116 13.06 -2.24 10.53
CA LYS A 116 14.14 -3.01 11.17
C LYS A 116 15.15 -2.14 11.91
N LYS A 117 15.55 -1.00 11.33
CA LYS A 117 16.45 -0.04 11.98
C LYS A 117 15.91 0.48 13.31
N ARG A 118 14.58 0.53 13.47
CA ARG A 118 13.90 0.94 14.70
C ARG A 118 13.67 -0.19 15.70
N GLY A 119 14.09 -1.41 15.36
CA GLY A 119 13.85 -2.60 16.18
C GLY A 119 12.41 -3.12 16.10
N TRP A 120 11.61 -2.63 15.16
CA TRP A 120 10.23 -3.03 14.94
C TRP A 120 10.15 -4.28 14.06
N LYS A 121 9.02 -4.99 14.12
CA LYS A 121 8.79 -6.24 13.38
C LYS A 121 7.43 -6.30 12.72
N THR A 122 6.42 -5.73 13.37
CA THR A 122 5.01 -5.87 12.98
C THR A 122 4.51 -4.63 12.25
N ALA A 123 3.72 -4.82 11.18
CA ALA A 123 3.22 -3.75 10.36
C ALA A 123 1.79 -3.97 9.87
N VAL A 124 0.91 -2.97 10.02
CA VAL A 124 -0.39 -2.93 9.35
C VAL A 124 -0.22 -2.18 8.03
N ILE A 125 -0.42 -2.89 6.90
CA ILE A 125 -0.33 -2.29 5.57
C ILE A 125 -1.67 -1.69 5.17
N VAL A 126 -1.67 -0.40 4.88
CA VAL A 126 -2.82 0.35 4.37
C VAL A 126 -2.64 0.60 2.88
N SER A 127 -3.54 0.03 2.10
CA SER A 127 -3.60 0.17 0.65
C SER A 127 -5.05 0.02 0.15
N ASP A 128 -5.22 -0.10 -1.17
CA ASP A 128 -6.53 -0.42 -1.74
C ASP A 128 -6.89 -1.88 -1.48
N PRO A 129 -8.18 -2.24 -1.39
CA PRO A 129 -8.60 -3.58 -1.03
C PRO A 129 -7.99 -4.65 -1.94
N TRP A 130 -8.04 -4.45 -3.25
CA TRP A 130 -7.58 -5.42 -4.25
C TRP A 130 -6.06 -5.60 -4.25
N HIS A 131 -5.31 -4.57 -3.87
CA HIS A 131 -3.86 -4.57 -3.76
C HIS A 131 -3.34 -5.25 -2.47
N SER A 132 -4.19 -5.44 -1.48
CA SER A 132 -3.82 -5.89 -0.12
C SER A 132 -3.05 -7.21 -0.10
N LEU A 133 -3.50 -8.23 -0.85
CA LEU A 133 -2.82 -9.53 -0.85
C LEU A 133 -1.39 -9.42 -1.44
N ARG A 134 -1.20 -8.69 -2.53
CA ARG A 134 0.12 -8.50 -3.15
C ARG A 134 1.04 -7.69 -2.23
N ALA A 135 0.54 -6.59 -1.69
CA ALA A 135 1.29 -5.75 -0.75
C ALA A 135 1.73 -6.54 0.50
N ARG A 136 0.81 -7.29 1.12
CA ARG A 136 1.13 -8.16 2.25
C ARG A 136 2.19 -9.20 1.89
N THR A 137 2.05 -9.88 0.75
CA THR A 137 3.02 -10.89 0.30
C THR A 137 4.41 -10.28 0.15
N MET A 138 4.52 -9.11 -0.50
CA MET A 138 5.79 -8.41 -0.68
C MET A 138 6.38 -7.92 0.65
N ALA A 139 5.56 -7.42 1.57
CA ALA A 139 5.99 -6.99 2.89
C ALA A 139 6.55 -8.17 3.72
N SER A 140 5.86 -9.32 3.70
CA SER A 140 6.32 -10.52 4.38
C SER A 140 7.62 -11.07 3.77
N ASP A 141 7.75 -11.07 2.44
CA ASP A 141 8.99 -11.46 1.76
C ASP A 141 10.15 -10.49 2.06
N ALA A 142 9.87 -9.23 2.38
CA ALA A 142 10.85 -8.25 2.86
C ALA A 142 11.19 -8.43 4.37
N GLY A 143 10.53 -9.38 5.05
CA GLY A 143 10.80 -9.76 6.44
C GLY A 143 9.99 -9.00 7.48
N LEU A 144 8.85 -8.42 7.10
CA LEU A 144 7.88 -7.86 8.04
C LEU A 144 6.83 -8.91 8.43
N ASP A 145 6.47 -8.96 9.69
CA ASP A 145 5.24 -9.62 10.11
C ASP A 145 4.08 -8.66 9.82
N ALA A 146 3.40 -8.91 8.69
CA ALA A 146 2.49 -7.94 8.11
C ALA A 146 1.08 -8.48 7.93
N TRP A 147 0.10 -7.65 8.26
CA TRP A 147 -1.31 -7.82 7.89
C TRP A 147 -1.87 -6.58 7.22
N THR A 148 -3.14 -6.60 6.83
CA THR A 148 -3.71 -5.52 6.02
C THR A 148 -4.98 -4.96 6.62
N SER A 149 -5.09 -3.64 6.57
CA SER A 149 -6.30 -2.90 6.91
C SER A 149 -6.60 -1.94 5.74
N PRO A 150 -7.28 -2.43 4.68
CA PRO A 150 -7.48 -1.65 3.46
C PRO A 150 -8.45 -0.50 3.65
N THR A 151 -8.35 0.50 2.74
CA THR A 151 -9.40 1.52 2.65
C THR A 151 -10.63 0.95 1.97
N HIS A 152 -11.82 1.25 2.49
CA HIS A 152 -13.10 0.92 1.86
C HIS A 152 -13.74 2.14 1.19
N SER A 153 -13.01 3.24 1.05
CA SER A 153 -13.43 4.48 0.41
C SER A 153 -12.51 4.84 -0.77
N GLY A 154 -12.97 5.74 -1.63
CA GLY A 154 -12.21 6.21 -2.76
C GLY A 154 -12.69 5.65 -4.12
N PRO A 155 -12.10 6.10 -5.24
CA PRO A 155 -12.63 5.82 -6.58
C PRO A 155 -12.51 4.34 -7.00
N ILE A 156 -11.58 3.59 -6.41
CA ILE A 156 -11.26 2.20 -6.83
C ILE A 156 -12.30 1.17 -6.33
N VAL A 157 -13.16 1.55 -5.38
CA VAL A 157 -14.14 0.62 -4.78
C VAL A 157 -15.58 0.87 -5.23
N GLN A 158 -15.82 1.83 -6.13
CA GLN A 158 -17.17 2.34 -6.41
C GLN A 158 -18.05 1.41 -7.24
N THR A 159 -17.53 0.73 -8.27
CA THR A 159 -18.33 -0.11 -9.15
C THR A 159 -17.87 -1.56 -9.19
N ARG A 160 -18.81 -2.50 -9.48
CA ARG A 160 -18.46 -3.92 -9.62
C ARG A 160 -17.52 -4.19 -10.79
N GLU A 161 -17.67 -3.43 -11.87
CA GLU A 161 -16.79 -3.53 -13.03
C GLU A 161 -15.35 -3.14 -12.68
N THR A 162 -15.18 -1.99 -12.03
CA THR A 162 -13.88 -1.54 -11.50
C THR A 162 -13.26 -2.59 -10.59
N GLN A 163 -14.05 -3.14 -9.65
CA GLN A 163 -13.59 -4.17 -8.74
C GLN A 163 -13.09 -5.42 -9.48
N ALA A 164 -13.87 -5.94 -10.45
CA ALA A 164 -13.47 -7.11 -11.23
C ALA A 164 -12.17 -6.86 -12.03
N LYS A 165 -12.06 -5.70 -12.68
CA LYS A 165 -10.85 -5.29 -13.40
C LYS A 165 -9.62 -5.28 -12.49
N TYR A 166 -9.74 -4.68 -11.30
CA TYR A 166 -8.64 -4.63 -10.33
C TYR A 166 -8.29 -6.00 -9.75
N ILE A 167 -9.26 -6.86 -9.45
CA ILE A 167 -9.01 -8.25 -9.00
C ILE A 167 -8.19 -9.02 -10.05
N LEU A 168 -8.57 -8.93 -11.32
CA LEU A 168 -7.83 -9.61 -12.40
C LEU A 168 -6.41 -9.07 -12.55
N ARG A 169 -6.25 -7.74 -12.53
CA ARG A 169 -4.94 -7.07 -12.59
C ARG A 169 -4.04 -7.51 -11.43
N GLU A 170 -4.53 -7.46 -10.21
CA GLU A 170 -3.76 -7.83 -9.02
C GLU A 170 -3.48 -9.33 -8.95
N THR A 171 -4.38 -10.17 -9.49
CA THR A 171 -4.13 -11.61 -9.64
C THR A 171 -2.94 -11.86 -10.56
N ALA A 172 -2.92 -11.24 -11.75
CA ALA A 172 -1.82 -11.38 -12.70
C ALA A 172 -0.50 -10.83 -12.11
N ALA A 173 -0.54 -9.65 -11.49
CA ALA A 173 0.62 -9.03 -10.85
C ALA A 173 1.19 -9.86 -9.70
N LEU A 174 0.34 -10.49 -8.89
CA LEU A 174 0.76 -11.36 -7.80
C LEU A 174 1.38 -12.67 -8.31
N LEU A 175 0.79 -13.27 -9.34
CA LEU A 175 1.35 -14.49 -9.97
C LEU A 175 2.70 -14.20 -10.61
N TYR A 176 2.83 -13.07 -11.31
CA TYR A 176 4.11 -12.62 -11.87
C TYR A 176 5.15 -12.42 -10.75
N TYR A 177 4.80 -11.71 -9.68
CA TYR A 177 5.69 -11.51 -8.55
C TYR A 177 6.14 -12.83 -7.91
N ARG A 178 5.22 -13.78 -7.71
CA ARG A 178 5.55 -15.09 -7.13
C ARG A 178 6.52 -15.89 -8.00
N ALA A 179 6.38 -15.77 -9.31
CA ALA A 179 7.26 -16.47 -10.27
C ALA A 179 8.64 -15.82 -10.41
N THR A 180 8.72 -14.49 -10.36
CA THR A 180 9.94 -13.75 -10.71
C THR A 180 10.61 -13.06 -9.52
N LYS A 181 9.87 -12.85 -8.42
CA LYS A 181 10.27 -11.99 -7.28
C LYS A 181 10.59 -10.54 -7.70
N ALA A 182 10.06 -10.09 -8.85
CA ALA A 182 10.21 -8.75 -9.40
C ALA A 182 8.90 -7.94 -9.30
N GLY A 183 9.00 -6.62 -9.21
CA GLY A 183 7.84 -5.72 -9.22
C GLY A 183 7.12 -5.78 -10.58
N ALA A 184 5.79 -5.82 -10.54
CA ALA A 184 4.94 -5.87 -11.74
C ALA A 184 4.38 -4.48 -12.12
N ASP A 185 4.72 -3.44 -11.39
CA ASP A 185 4.08 -2.12 -11.52
C ASP A 185 4.42 -1.43 -12.85
N ARG A 186 5.54 -1.83 -13.49
CA ARG A 186 5.92 -1.35 -14.83
C ARG A 186 5.03 -1.90 -15.96
N ILE A 187 4.40 -3.06 -15.76
CA ILE A 187 3.50 -3.68 -16.76
C ILE A 187 2.15 -2.96 -16.81
N ALA A 188 1.78 -2.26 -15.73
CA ALA A 188 0.48 -1.62 -15.58
C ALA A 188 0.44 -0.16 -16.09
N ILE A 189 1.59 0.49 -16.29
CA ILE A 189 1.67 1.93 -16.64
C ILE A 189 1.30 2.18 -18.10
N ASP A 190 1.50 1.21 -18.99
CA ASP A 190 1.19 1.36 -20.43
C ASP A 190 -0.32 1.37 -20.77
N GLN A 191 -1.21 1.18 -19.80
CA GLN A 191 -2.66 1.14 -20.04
C GLN A 191 -3.45 2.34 -19.47
N GLU A 192 -2.82 3.30 -18.82
CA GLU A 192 -3.52 4.49 -18.29
C GLU A 192 -3.35 5.76 -19.17
N VAL A 193 -2.73 5.63 -20.36
CA VAL A 193 -2.63 6.71 -21.36
C VAL A 193 -3.45 6.31 -22.58
N GLY A 194 -4.76 6.47 -22.45
CA GLY A 194 -5.74 6.31 -23.51
C GLY A 194 -7.02 7.00 -23.12
#